data_e6ff02a65f67aeffd8be4193a1208577
#
_entry.id   e6ff02a65f67aeffd8be4193a1208577
#
_cell.length_a   1.000
_cell.length_b   1.000
_cell.length_c   1.000
_cell.angle_alpha   90.00
_cell.angle_beta   90.00
_cell.angle_gamma   90.00
#
_symmetry.space_group_name_H-M   'P 1'
#
loop_
_entity.id
_entity.type
_entity.pdbx_description
1 polymer ?
#
loop_
_entity_poly.entity_id
_entity_poly.type
_entity_poly.pdbx_seq_one_letter_code
_entity_poly.pdbx_strand_id
1 'polypeptide(L)'
;MTLPKTKINKVVLAYSGGLDTSVILKWLQDTYQCEVVTFTADIGQGEEVEPAREKAKKAGVKEIFVDDLKGEFVRDFVFPMFRANAVYEGEYLLGTSIARPLIAKRQIEIARETNADAVSHGATGKGNDQVRFELGYYALMPEVHVIAPWREWDLNSREKLFGYAQAHGINVEKKKGGG
;
A
#
# COMPACT_ATOMS: atom_id res chain seq x y z
N MET A 1 -28.61 -1.25 -14.82
CA MET A 1 -27.76 -2.23 -15.51
C MET A 1 -26.42 -2.22 -14.77
N THR A 2 -26.21 -3.13 -13.84
CA THR A 2 -24.93 -3.27 -13.12
C THR A 2 -23.97 -3.95 -14.07
N LEU A 3 -22.90 -3.26 -14.44
CA LEU A 3 -21.79 -3.88 -15.16
C LEU A 3 -21.31 -5.12 -14.38
N PRO A 4 -21.00 -6.23 -15.06
CA PRO A 4 -20.46 -7.40 -14.36
C PRO A 4 -19.20 -6.97 -13.63
N LYS A 5 -19.13 -7.21 -12.31
CA LYS A 5 -17.90 -7.01 -11.54
C LYS A 5 -16.83 -7.87 -12.20
N THR A 6 -15.79 -7.22 -12.73
CA THR A 6 -14.64 -7.91 -13.28
C THR A 6 -14.10 -8.85 -12.19
N LYS A 7 -14.01 -10.13 -12.49
CA LYS A 7 -13.49 -11.12 -11.53
C LYS A 7 -12.01 -10.80 -11.30
N ILE A 8 -11.67 -10.43 -10.08
CA ILE A 8 -10.29 -10.21 -9.66
C ILE A 8 -9.74 -11.54 -9.15
N ASN A 9 -8.65 -12.03 -9.73
CA ASN A 9 -8.00 -13.26 -9.32
C ASN A 9 -6.72 -12.99 -8.51
N LYS A 10 -6.00 -11.89 -8.80
CA LYS A 10 -4.76 -11.53 -8.14
C LYS A 10 -4.64 -10.02 -7.94
N VAL A 11 -4.22 -9.60 -6.74
CA VAL A 11 -4.06 -8.19 -6.34
C VAL A 11 -2.66 -7.97 -5.79
N VAL A 12 -1.97 -6.89 -6.21
CA VAL A 12 -0.75 -6.42 -5.54
C VAL A 12 -1.11 -5.37 -4.51
N LEU A 13 -0.81 -5.63 -3.25
CA LEU A 13 -1.06 -4.72 -2.13
C LEU A 13 0.22 -4.00 -1.72
N ALA A 14 0.22 -2.66 -1.68
CA ALA A 14 1.23 -1.88 -0.99
C ALA A 14 1.10 -2.14 0.52
N TYR A 15 2.08 -2.86 1.08
CA TYR A 15 1.99 -3.46 2.40
C TYR A 15 3.07 -2.93 3.35
N SER A 16 2.67 -2.37 4.47
CA SER A 16 3.59 -1.87 5.50
C SER A 16 3.71 -2.78 6.73
N GLY A 17 2.87 -3.82 6.83
CA GLY A 17 2.80 -4.67 8.02
C GLY A 17 2.14 -4.00 9.24
N GLY A 18 1.62 -2.78 9.10
CA GLY A 18 0.82 -2.09 10.11
C GLY A 18 -0.60 -2.65 10.22
N LEU A 19 -1.39 -2.11 11.17
CA LEU A 19 -2.77 -2.54 11.40
C LEU A 19 -3.60 -2.47 10.12
N ASP A 20 -3.63 -1.30 9.49
CA ASP A 20 -4.50 -1.03 8.34
C ASP A 20 -4.21 -1.99 7.18
N THR A 21 -2.94 -2.10 6.78
CA THR A 21 -2.57 -2.96 5.66
C THR A 21 -2.70 -4.45 5.97
N SER A 22 -2.56 -4.86 7.24
CA SER A 22 -2.79 -6.25 7.64
C SER A 22 -4.29 -6.62 7.62
N VAL A 23 -5.16 -5.70 8.01
CA VAL A 23 -6.61 -5.86 7.85
C VAL A 23 -7.00 -5.88 6.38
N ILE A 24 -6.45 -4.97 5.57
CA ILE A 24 -6.68 -4.91 4.12
C ILE A 24 -6.30 -6.23 3.45
N LEU A 25 -5.15 -6.79 3.79
CA LEU A 25 -4.70 -8.07 3.25
C LEU A 25 -5.76 -9.16 3.45
N LYS A 26 -6.22 -9.32 4.68
CA LYS A 26 -7.25 -10.32 5.00
C LYS A 26 -8.59 -10.01 4.33
N TRP A 27 -9.00 -8.75 4.34
CA TRP A 27 -10.24 -8.30 3.72
C TRP A 27 -10.26 -8.55 2.21
N LEU A 28 -9.13 -8.31 1.52
CA LEU A 28 -9.01 -8.61 0.07
C LEU A 28 -9.18 -10.11 -0.19
N GLN A 29 -8.50 -10.95 0.59
CA GLN A 29 -8.63 -12.41 0.47
C GLN A 29 -10.08 -12.88 0.66
N ASP A 30 -10.78 -12.33 1.66
CA ASP A 30 -12.15 -12.77 1.99
C ASP A 30 -13.20 -12.17 1.03
N THR A 31 -13.06 -10.91 0.65
CA THR A 31 -14.08 -10.20 -0.15
C THR A 31 -14.00 -10.55 -1.64
N TYR A 32 -12.78 -10.62 -2.17
CA TYR A 32 -12.55 -10.89 -3.59
C TYR A 32 -12.25 -12.35 -3.88
N GLN A 33 -11.98 -13.18 -2.85
CA GLN A 33 -11.55 -14.58 -2.99
C GLN A 33 -10.37 -14.69 -3.96
N CYS A 34 -9.42 -13.76 -3.85
CA CYS A 34 -8.30 -13.60 -4.75
C CYS A 34 -6.97 -13.91 -4.06
N GLU A 35 -5.95 -14.14 -4.86
CA GLU A 35 -4.57 -14.18 -4.40
C GLU A 35 -4.07 -12.76 -4.14
N VAL A 36 -3.38 -12.56 -3.00
CA VAL A 36 -2.77 -11.27 -2.67
C VAL A 36 -1.25 -11.41 -2.70
N VAL A 37 -0.63 -10.58 -3.53
CA VAL A 37 0.81 -10.36 -3.56
C VAL A 37 1.08 -9.15 -2.66
N THR A 38 2.04 -9.23 -1.75
CA THR A 38 2.42 -8.08 -0.92
C THR A 38 3.71 -7.46 -1.42
N PHE A 39 3.73 -6.13 -1.44
CA PHE A 39 4.90 -5.35 -1.79
C PHE A 39 5.22 -4.34 -0.69
N THR A 40 6.44 -4.40 -0.16
CA THR A 40 7.00 -3.46 0.80
C THR A 40 8.22 -2.79 0.18
N ALA A 41 8.16 -1.47 0.04
CA ALA A 41 9.30 -0.67 -0.42
C ALA A 41 10.22 -0.34 0.77
N ASP A 42 11.50 -0.66 0.67
CA ASP A 42 12.53 -0.12 1.56
C ASP A 42 13.06 1.19 0.95
N ILE A 43 12.64 2.30 1.53
CA ILE A 43 13.08 3.66 1.17
C ILE A 43 13.88 4.33 2.30
N GLY A 44 14.33 3.54 3.29
CA GLY A 44 15.13 4.01 4.41
C GLY A 44 14.40 4.06 5.75
N GLN A 45 13.23 3.39 5.90
CA GLN A 45 12.47 3.33 7.14
C GLN A 45 13.05 2.36 8.21
N GLY A 46 14.17 1.69 7.90
CA GLY A 46 14.92 0.87 8.85
C GLY A 46 14.25 -0.45 9.22
N GLU A 47 14.06 -0.69 10.52
CA GLU A 47 13.67 -2.01 11.07
C GLU A 47 12.23 -2.47 10.74
N GLU A 48 11.42 -1.66 10.08
CA GLU A 48 10.00 -2.00 9.81
C GLU A 48 9.82 -3.00 8.64
N VAL A 49 10.84 -3.22 7.83
CA VAL A 49 10.76 -3.98 6.58
C VAL A 49 10.64 -5.49 6.83
N GLU A 50 11.53 -6.06 7.64
CA GLU A 50 11.54 -7.50 7.90
C GLU A 50 10.31 -7.98 8.70
N PRO A 51 9.83 -7.24 9.74
CA PRO A 51 8.56 -7.57 10.39
C PRO A 51 7.36 -7.60 9.43
N ALA A 52 7.33 -6.74 8.41
CA ALA A 52 6.26 -6.76 7.40
C ALA A 52 6.30 -8.08 6.61
N ARG A 53 7.48 -8.51 6.16
CA ARG A 53 7.66 -9.80 5.47
C ARG A 53 7.14 -10.98 6.29
N GLU A 54 7.52 -11.06 7.55
CA GLU A 54 7.11 -12.15 8.44
C GLU A 54 5.59 -12.16 8.70
N LYS A 55 4.96 -10.99 8.83
CA LYS A 55 3.51 -10.88 8.95
C LYS A 55 2.79 -11.33 7.69
N ALA A 56 3.28 -10.97 6.51
CA ALA A 56 2.72 -11.42 5.24
C ALA A 56 2.79 -12.96 5.10
N LYS A 57 3.92 -13.57 5.45
CA LYS A 57 4.07 -15.05 5.47
C LYS A 57 3.04 -15.70 6.40
N LYS A 58 2.88 -15.19 7.63
CA LYS A 58 1.90 -15.71 8.60
C LYS A 58 0.46 -15.56 8.12
N ALA A 59 0.16 -14.55 7.30
CA ALA A 59 -1.14 -14.36 6.66
C ALA A 59 -1.36 -15.24 5.42
N GLY A 60 -0.43 -16.15 5.12
CA GLY A 60 -0.54 -17.12 4.01
C GLY A 60 -0.23 -16.54 2.63
N VAL A 61 0.43 -15.37 2.57
CA VAL A 61 0.86 -14.79 1.29
C VAL A 61 1.99 -15.62 0.68
N LYS A 62 1.87 -15.97 -0.60
CA LYS A 62 2.86 -16.79 -1.31
C LYS A 62 3.92 -15.95 -2.01
N GLU A 63 3.52 -14.83 -2.60
CA GLU A 63 4.39 -13.91 -3.33
C GLU A 63 4.59 -12.63 -2.51
N ILE A 64 5.81 -12.44 -1.98
CA ILE A 64 6.17 -11.33 -1.09
C ILE A 64 7.37 -10.62 -1.66
N PHE A 65 7.17 -9.39 -2.10
CA PHE A 65 8.21 -8.51 -2.59
C PHE A 65 8.64 -7.54 -1.48
N VAL A 66 9.95 -7.44 -1.30
CA VAL A 66 10.57 -6.43 -0.43
C VAL A 66 11.76 -5.90 -1.22
N ASP A 67 11.62 -4.70 -1.74
CA ASP A 67 12.60 -4.14 -2.67
C ASP A 67 13.31 -2.93 -2.05
N ASP A 68 14.64 -2.93 -2.16
CA ASP A 68 15.47 -1.79 -1.77
C ASP A 68 15.38 -0.71 -2.86
N LEU A 69 14.62 0.33 -2.57
CA LEU A 69 14.43 1.49 -3.44
C LEU A 69 15.17 2.74 -2.96
N LYS A 70 16.05 2.63 -1.94
CA LYS A 70 16.75 3.79 -1.35
C LYS A 70 17.56 4.55 -2.38
N GLY A 71 18.30 3.85 -3.23
CA GLY A 71 19.14 4.47 -4.26
C GLY A 71 18.31 5.25 -5.28
N GLU A 72 17.23 4.65 -5.79
CA GLU A 72 16.32 5.30 -6.73
C GLU A 72 15.59 6.48 -6.08
N PHE A 73 15.11 6.30 -4.86
CA PHE A 73 14.42 7.36 -4.10
C PHE A 73 15.28 8.61 -3.93
N VAL A 74 16.55 8.43 -3.51
CA VAL A 74 17.47 9.55 -3.30
C VAL A 74 17.82 10.23 -4.62
N ARG A 75 18.19 9.45 -5.62
CA ARG A 75 18.68 9.98 -6.92
C ARG A 75 17.59 10.68 -7.71
N ASP A 76 16.41 10.07 -7.82
CA ASP A 76 15.40 10.47 -8.79
C ASP A 76 14.24 11.30 -8.17
N PHE A 77 14.13 11.33 -6.83
CA PHE A 77 13.08 12.07 -6.12
C PHE A 77 13.64 13.08 -5.13
N VAL A 78 14.53 12.67 -4.21
CA VAL A 78 15.02 13.54 -3.14
C VAL A 78 15.93 14.64 -3.70
N PHE A 79 16.94 14.30 -4.50
CA PHE A 79 17.84 15.30 -5.09
C PHE A 79 17.12 16.27 -6.03
N PRO A 80 16.24 15.85 -6.95
CA PRO A 80 15.45 16.79 -7.73
C PRO A 80 14.59 17.72 -6.87
N MET A 81 13.96 17.22 -5.81
CA MET A 81 13.20 18.03 -4.86
C MET A 81 14.08 19.11 -4.20
N PHE A 82 15.26 18.74 -3.71
CA PHE A 82 16.20 19.72 -3.14
C PHE A 82 16.69 20.75 -4.16
N ARG A 83 17.01 20.34 -5.38
CA ARG A 83 17.40 21.28 -6.45
C ARG A 83 16.29 22.27 -6.79
N ALA A 84 15.04 21.83 -6.73
CA ALA A 84 13.88 22.68 -6.95
C ALA A 84 13.56 23.56 -5.73
N ASN A 85 14.26 23.40 -4.61
CA ASN A 85 13.93 24.01 -3.32
C ASN A 85 12.46 23.86 -2.95
N ALA A 86 11.91 22.66 -3.22
CA ALA A 86 10.49 22.36 -3.03
C ALA A 86 10.20 22.08 -1.56
N VAL A 87 9.55 23.03 -0.91
CA VAL A 87 9.08 22.93 0.47
C VAL A 87 7.62 23.38 0.49
N TYR A 88 6.74 22.61 1.10
CA TYR A 88 5.33 22.98 1.21
C TYR A 88 5.14 23.90 2.42
N GLU A 89 4.56 25.07 2.19
CA GLU A 89 4.28 26.12 3.19
C GLU A 89 5.51 26.54 4.02
N GLY A 90 6.73 26.38 3.47
CA GLY A 90 7.98 26.75 4.13
C GLY A 90 8.48 25.78 5.20
N GLU A 91 7.75 24.70 5.49
CA GLU A 91 8.07 23.78 6.58
C GLU A 91 8.14 22.31 6.16
N TYR A 92 7.17 21.83 5.37
CA TYR A 92 7.08 20.41 5.07
C TYR A 92 7.95 19.98 3.90
N LEU A 93 8.91 19.09 4.14
CA LEU A 93 9.92 18.62 3.20
C LEU A 93 9.42 17.54 2.20
N LEU A 94 8.13 17.38 2.05
CA LEU A 94 7.49 16.52 1.03
C LEU A 94 7.90 15.04 1.01
N GLY A 95 8.52 14.51 2.05
CA GLY A 95 9.04 13.14 2.07
C GLY A 95 8.00 12.09 1.68
N THR A 96 6.83 12.12 2.34
CA THR A 96 5.72 11.22 2.02
C THR A 96 5.17 11.46 0.61
N SER A 97 5.14 12.72 0.18
CA SER A 97 4.59 13.11 -1.13
C SER A 97 5.39 12.55 -2.29
N ILE A 98 6.72 12.57 -2.19
CA ILE A 98 7.61 12.06 -3.25
C ILE A 98 7.83 10.54 -3.17
N ALA A 99 7.59 9.92 -2.00
CA ALA A 99 7.69 8.48 -1.83
C ALA A 99 6.55 7.72 -2.54
N ARG A 100 5.32 8.23 -2.50
CA ARG A 100 4.14 7.54 -3.05
C ARG A 100 4.23 7.25 -4.55
N PRO A 101 4.68 8.19 -5.42
CA PRO A 101 4.88 7.90 -6.85
C PRO A 101 5.90 6.79 -7.11
N LEU A 102 6.99 6.73 -6.36
CA LEU A 102 7.99 5.65 -6.49
C LEU A 102 7.40 4.29 -6.09
N ILE A 103 6.69 4.25 -4.96
CA ILE A 103 6.02 3.02 -4.50
C ILE A 103 4.99 2.57 -5.55
N ALA A 104 4.18 3.50 -6.07
CA ALA A 104 3.19 3.20 -7.11
C ALA A 104 3.84 2.66 -8.39
N LYS A 105 4.96 3.24 -8.81
CA LYS A 105 5.72 2.77 -9.98
C LYS A 105 6.13 1.31 -9.79
N ARG A 106 6.82 1.00 -8.70
CA ARG A 106 7.30 -0.37 -8.46
C ARG A 106 6.14 -1.36 -8.29
N GLN A 107 5.05 -0.94 -7.67
CA GLN A 107 3.86 -1.77 -7.51
C GLN A 107 3.23 -2.15 -8.86
N ILE A 108 3.20 -1.23 -9.82
CA ILE A 108 2.72 -1.52 -11.20
C ILE A 108 3.69 -2.47 -11.93
N GLU A 109 4.99 -2.32 -11.74
CA GLU A 109 5.97 -3.26 -12.29
C GLU A 109 5.73 -4.67 -11.76
N ILE A 110 5.54 -4.83 -10.45
CA ILE A 110 5.20 -6.11 -9.81
C ILE A 110 3.85 -6.64 -10.33
N ALA A 111 2.87 -5.77 -10.53
CA ALA A 111 1.57 -6.21 -11.08
C ALA A 111 1.73 -6.82 -12.48
N ARG A 112 2.60 -6.25 -13.32
CA ARG A 112 2.95 -6.84 -14.63
C ARG A 112 3.74 -8.13 -14.50
N GLU A 113 4.74 -8.18 -13.62
CA GLU A 113 5.58 -9.36 -13.38
C GLU A 113 4.74 -10.56 -12.91
N THR A 114 3.74 -10.31 -12.08
CA THR A 114 2.89 -11.35 -11.48
C THR A 114 1.57 -11.60 -12.23
N ASN A 115 1.33 -10.84 -13.31
CA ASN A 115 0.05 -10.84 -14.04
C ASN A 115 -1.15 -10.57 -13.11
N ALA A 116 -1.02 -9.60 -12.21
CA ALA A 116 -2.10 -9.24 -11.31
C ALA A 116 -3.17 -8.39 -12.01
N ASP A 117 -4.43 -8.64 -11.68
CA ASP A 117 -5.59 -7.93 -12.25
C ASP A 117 -5.81 -6.55 -11.63
N ALA A 118 -5.30 -6.37 -10.40
CA ALA A 118 -5.56 -5.18 -9.61
C ALA A 118 -4.38 -4.79 -8.72
N VAL A 119 -4.40 -3.54 -8.28
CA VAL A 119 -3.54 -3.00 -7.23
C VAL A 119 -4.36 -2.45 -6.08
N SER A 120 -3.79 -2.45 -4.87
CA SER A 120 -4.45 -1.93 -3.68
C SER A 120 -3.47 -1.16 -2.78
N HIS A 121 -3.99 -0.20 -2.03
CA HIS A 121 -3.23 0.62 -1.09
C HIS A 121 -4.00 0.86 0.19
N GLY A 122 -3.29 1.19 1.27
CA GLY A 122 -3.85 1.50 2.58
C GLY A 122 -4.14 2.98 2.84
N ALA A 123 -4.05 3.83 1.82
CA ALA A 123 -4.34 5.26 1.98
C ALA A 123 -5.83 5.49 2.25
N THR A 124 -6.11 6.36 3.24
CA THR A 124 -7.50 6.72 3.57
C THR A 124 -8.17 7.48 2.43
N GLY A 125 -9.49 7.35 2.29
CA GLY A 125 -10.24 7.97 1.21
C GLY A 125 -10.36 9.51 1.29
N LYS A 126 -9.72 10.16 2.24
CA LYS A 126 -9.82 11.63 2.48
C LYS A 126 -8.50 12.37 2.35
N GLY A 127 -7.38 11.68 2.18
CA GLY A 127 -6.04 12.27 2.16
C GLY A 127 -5.46 12.39 0.76
N ASN A 128 -4.36 13.14 0.65
CA ASN A 128 -3.62 13.30 -0.59
C ASN A 128 -2.89 12.02 -1.05
N ASP A 129 -2.61 11.10 -0.12
CA ASP A 129 -1.85 9.89 -0.44
C ASP A 129 -2.56 8.96 -1.42
N GLN A 130 -3.90 8.83 -1.30
CA GLN A 130 -4.67 8.07 -2.28
C GLN A 130 -4.51 8.64 -3.70
N VAL A 131 -4.60 9.98 -3.84
CA VAL A 131 -4.44 10.66 -5.13
C VAL A 131 -3.05 10.39 -5.71
N ARG A 132 -2.01 10.46 -4.89
CA ARG A 132 -0.62 10.20 -5.33
C ARG A 132 -0.43 8.77 -5.80
N PHE A 133 -0.98 7.79 -5.09
CA PHE A 133 -0.96 6.39 -5.52
C PHE A 133 -1.72 6.21 -6.83
N GLU A 134 -2.98 6.62 -6.87
CA GLU A 134 -3.88 6.34 -7.98
C GLU A 134 -3.47 7.06 -9.27
N LEU A 135 -3.03 8.32 -9.20
CA LEU A 135 -2.48 9.01 -10.35
C LEU A 135 -1.21 8.32 -10.88
N GLY A 136 -0.35 7.81 -9.99
CA GLY A 136 0.81 7.01 -10.36
C GLY A 136 0.41 5.72 -11.09
N TYR A 137 -0.59 5.02 -10.59
CA TYR A 137 -1.09 3.80 -11.22
C TYR A 137 -1.66 4.08 -12.61
N TYR A 138 -2.57 5.04 -12.74
CA TYR A 138 -3.20 5.37 -14.02
C TYR A 138 -2.23 5.96 -15.05
N ALA A 139 -1.20 6.66 -14.61
CA ALA A 139 -0.16 7.15 -15.51
C ALA A 139 0.68 6.02 -16.12
N LEU A 140 0.87 4.92 -15.39
CA LEU A 140 1.72 3.80 -15.81
C LEU A 140 0.94 2.62 -16.39
N MET A 141 -0.31 2.44 -15.97
CA MET A 141 -1.20 1.35 -16.38
C MET A 141 -2.66 1.83 -16.31
N PRO A 142 -3.14 2.61 -17.31
CA PRO A 142 -4.45 3.27 -17.28
C PRO A 142 -5.63 2.31 -17.06
N GLU A 143 -5.47 1.07 -17.49
CA GLU A 143 -6.48 0.00 -17.41
C GLU A 143 -6.48 -0.77 -16.08
N VAL A 144 -5.51 -0.50 -15.19
CA VAL A 144 -5.41 -1.25 -13.93
C VAL A 144 -6.63 -1.03 -13.03
N HIS A 145 -7.15 -2.12 -12.47
CA HIS A 145 -8.20 -2.00 -11.47
C HIS A 145 -7.60 -1.60 -10.12
N VAL A 146 -8.06 -0.47 -9.56
CA VAL A 146 -7.61 0.00 -8.25
C VAL A 146 -8.64 -0.34 -7.19
N ILE A 147 -8.25 -1.12 -6.19
CA ILE A 147 -9.06 -1.42 -5.01
C ILE A 147 -8.60 -0.52 -3.88
N ALA A 148 -9.48 0.39 -3.45
CA ALA A 148 -9.22 1.33 -2.37
C ALA A 148 -10.14 1.02 -1.17
N PRO A 149 -9.76 0.12 -0.26
CA PRO A 149 -10.65 -0.44 0.78
C PRO A 149 -11.32 0.63 1.64
N TRP A 150 -10.61 1.71 1.97
CA TRP A 150 -11.17 2.81 2.74
C TRP A 150 -12.39 3.51 2.11
N ARG A 151 -12.66 3.28 0.81
CA ARG A 151 -13.85 3.76 0.10
C ARG A 151 -14.91 2.68 -0.07
N GLU A 152 -14.58 1.42 0.21
CA GLU A 152 -15.42 0.27 -0.10
C GLU A 152 -15.98 -0.43 1.14
N TRP A 153 -15.26 -0.37 2.26
CA TRP A 153 -15.58 -1.08 3.49
C TRP A 153 -16.21 -0.20 4.57
N ASP A 154 -16.82 -0.83 5.57
CA ASP A 154 -17.40 -0.14 6.74
C ASP A 154 -16.42 -0.01 7.92
N LEU A 155 -15.15 -0.40 7.75
CA LEU A 155 -14.12 -0.39 8.79
C LEU A 155 -13.49 1.01 8.94
N ASN A 156 -14.30 2.02 9.16
CA ASN A 156 -13.94 3.44 9.09
C ASN A 156 -13.38 4.03 10.39
N SER A 157 -13.10 3.20 11.40
CA SER A 157 -12.47 3.62 12.65
C SER A 157 -11.41 2.64 13.12
N ARG A 158 -10.46 3.14 13.92
CA ARG A 158 -9.40 2.30 14.50
C ARG A 158 -9.97 1.16 15.35
N GLU A 159 -11.07 1.41 16.08
CA GLU A 159 -11.75 0.41 16.89
C GLU A 159 -12.31 -0.73 16.03
N LYS A 160 -12.96 -0.39 14.91
CA LYS A 160 -13.48 -1.38 13.96
C LYS A 160 -12.36 -2.21 13.34
N LEU A 161 -11.23 -1.57 12.98
CA LEU A 161 -10.05 -2.28 12.48
C LEU A 161 -9.47 -3.25 13.50
N PHE A 162 -9.36 -2.84 14.77
CA PHE A 162 -8.93 -3.75 15.84
C PHE A 162 -9.91 -4.89 16.07
N GLY A 163 -11.20 -4.60 16.08
CA GLY A 163 -12.24 -5.62 16.20
C GLY A 163 -12.17 -6.65 15.07
N TYR A 164 -12.01 -6.19 13.83
CA TYR A 164 -11.82 -7.06 12.67
C TYR A 164 -10.54 -7.89 12.79
N ALA A 165 -9.43 -7.26 13.15
CA ALA A 165 -8.15 -7.93 13.33
C ALA A 165 -8.25 -9.04 14.39
N GLN A 166 -8.89 -8.76 15.52
CA GLN A 166 -9.09 -9.74 16.60
C GLN A 166 -9.97 -10.91 16.14
N ALA A 167 -11.08 -10.62 15.45
CA ALA A 167 -12.01 -11.64 14.95
C ALA A 167 -11.36 -12.60 13.93
N HIS A 168 -10.35 -12.10 13.18
CA HIS A 168 -9.66 -12.88 12.15
C HIS A 168 -8.26 -13.36 12.57
N GLY A 169 -7.91 -13.25 13.86
CA GLY A 169 -6.62 -13.73 14.39
C GLY A 169 -5.40 -12.98 13.85
N ILE A 170 -5.58 -11.73 13.36
CA ILE A 170 -4.50 -10.90 12.88
C ILE A 170 -3.71 -10.35 14.06
N ASN A 171 -2.45 -10.74 14.17
CA ASN A 171 -1.59 -10.31 15.27
C ASN A 171 -1.07 -8.90 15.00
N VAL A 172 -1.66 -7.91 15.68
CA VAL A 172 -1.25 -6.50 15.56
C VAL A 172 -0.81 -6.01 16.94
N GLU A 173 0.44 -5.59 17.04
CA GLU A 173 0.94 -4.95 18.25
C GLU A 173 0.22 -3.62 18.48
N LYS A 174 -0.37 -3.46 19.68
CA LYS A 174 -0.83 -2.15 20.14
C LYS A 174 0.41 -1.28 20.38
N LYS A 175 0.84 -0.48 19.41
CA LYS A 175 1.79 0.61 19.70
C LYS A 175 1.13 1.49 20.76
N LYS A 176 1.65 1.45 21.99
CA LYS A 176 1.28 2.39 23.05
C LYS A 176 1.75 3.78 22.62
N GLY A 177 0.80 4.68 22.35
CA GLY A 177 1.03 6.12 22.32
C GLY A 177 1.91 6.62 21.17
N GLY A 178 1.25 7.13 20.15
CA GLY A 178 1.77 8.11 19.23
C GLY A 178 0.63 9.06 18.96
N GLY A 179 0.66 10.21 19.64
CA GLY A 179 -0.17 11.36 19.32
C GLY A 179 0.30 12.01 18.05
#